data_d0aef7c49c1997f95cc94870ed6002ae
#
_entry.id   d0aef7c49c1997f95cc94870ed6002ae
#
_cell.length_a   1.000
_cell.length_b   1.000
_cell.length_c   1.000
_cell.angle_alpha   90.00
_cell.angle_beta   90.00
_cell.angle_gamma   90.00
#
_symmetry.space_group_name_H-M   'P 1'
#
loop_
_entity.id
_entity.type
_entity.pdbx_description
1 polymer ?
#
loop_
_entity_poly.entity_id
_entity_poly.type
_entity_poly.pdbx_seq_one_letter_code
_entity_poly.pdbx_strand_id
1 'polypeptide(L)'
;MRLLQPNAQRARAAARAGFRRKPELNGIRLLEKESVRVEIERLEQRLHTEQEIRDGYRRLAFGPVTDAVKLLFLEEAPSPGQLEEMDLFPITEIKRPRTGGIEMKFCDRLKALEKLAQLEAQETQENGASFYQALESGARALRGER
;
A
#
# COMPACT_ATOMS: atom_id res chain seq x y z
N MET A 1 -22.26 -4.73 -3.60
CA MET A 1 -21.38 -3.54 -3.78
C MET A 1 -21.45 -3.12 -5.25
N ARG A 2 -22.18 -2.04 -5.58
CA ARG A 2 -22.32 -1.57 -6.98
C ARG A 2 -21.02 -0.89 -7.39
N LEU A 3 -20.26 -1.53 -8.26
CA LEU A 3 -19.11 -0.91 -8.93
C LEU A 3 -19.62 0.32 -9.70
N LEU A 4 -19.25 1.51 -9.23
CA LEU A 4 -19.57 2.77 -9.91
C LEU A 4 -18.93 2.75 -11.30
N GLN A 5 -19.73 2.97 -12.34
CA GLN A 5 -19.24 3.00 -13.71
C GLN A 5 -18.10 4.04 -13.85
N PRO A 6 -17.03 3.77 -14.62
CA PRO A 6 -15.84 4.63 -14.74
C PRO A 6 -16.20 6.09 -15.10
N ASN A 7 -17.25 6.31 -15.88
CA ASN A 7 -17.72 7.65 -16.26
C ASN A 7 -18.29 8.44 -15.07
N ALA A 8 -18.94 7.79 -14.11
CA ALA A 8 -19.46 8.45 -12.92
C ALA A 8 -18.34 8.93 -11.97
N GLN A 9 -17.24 8.19 -11.88
CA GLN A 9 -16.07 8.58 -11.08
C GLN A 9 -15.35 9.79 -11.69
N ARG A 10 -15.17 9.82 -13.02
CA ARG A 10 -14.57 10.92 -13.76
C ARG A 10 -15.40 12.20 -13.64
N ALA A 11 -16.71 12.12 -13.76
CA ALA A 11 -17.61 13.23 -13.57
C ALA A 11 -17.54 13.81 -12.15
N ARG A 12 -17.48 12.95 -11.13
CA ARG A 12 -17.32 13.36 -9.72
C ARG A 12 -15.98 14.06 -9.48
N ALA A 13 -14.89 13.54 -10.03
CA ALA A 13 -13.57 14.14 -9.92
C ALA A 13 -13.54 15.53 -10.56
N ALA A 14 -14.08 15.67 -11.77
CA ALA A 14 -14.18 16.96 -12.45
C ALA A 14 -15.06 17.96 -11.69
N ALA A 15 -16.19 17.53 -11.12
CA ALA A 15 -17.04 18.37 -10.31
C ALA A 15 -16.33 18.87 -9.02
N ARG A 16 -15.57 18.01 -8.35
CA ARG A 16 -14.75 18.38 -7.19
C ARG A 16 -13.62 19.35 -7.54
N ALA A 17 -13.05 19.24 -8.75
CA ALA A 17 -12.07 20.18 -9.28
C ALA A 17 -12.68 21.51 -9.76
N GLY A 18 -13.98 21.78 -9.50
CA GLY A 18 -14.65 23.03 -9.81
C GLY A 18 -15.35 23.10 -11.17
N PHE A 19 -15.30 22.05 -11.97
CA PHE A 19 -15.98 21.99 -13.28
C PHE A 19 -17.45 21.62 -13.11
N ARG A 20 -18.30 22.61 -12.73
CA ARG A 20 -19.73 22.39 -12.45
C ARG A 20 -20.59 22.20 -13.69
N ARG A 21 -20.17 22.76 -14.86
CA ARG A 21 -20.90 22.62 -16.14
C ARG A 21 -20.34 21.40 -16.89
N LYS A 22 -21.21 20.45 -17.26
CA LYS A 22 -20.88 19.22 -18.02
C LYS A 22 -19.66 18.48 -17.45
N PRO A 23 -19.69 18.06 -16.17
CA PRO A 23 -18.53 17.45 -15.51
C PRO A 23 -18.06 16.17 -16.19
N GLU A 24 -18.96 15.42 -16.85
CA GLU A 24 -18.63 14.20 -17.61
C GLU A 24 -17.68 14.50 -18.78
N LEU A 25 -18.00 15.50 -19.59
CA LEU A 25 -17.17 15.91 -20.73
C LEU A 25 -15.86 16.54 -20.27
N ASN A 26 -15.89 17.34 -19.23
CA ASN A 26 -14.69 17.94 -18.67
C ASN A 26 -13.77 16.90 -18.04
N GLY A 27 -14.33 15.86 -17.40
CA GLY A 27 -13.55 14.74 -16.88
C GLY A 27 -12.79 14.01 -17.99
N ILE A 28 -13.41 13.79 -19.15
CA ILE A 28 -12.74 13.18 -20.30
C ILE A 28 -11.63 14.08 -20.83
N ARG A 29 -11.92 15.36 -21.07
CA ARG A 29 -10.93 16.34 -21.58
C ARG A 29 -9.75 16.55 -20.64
N LEU A 30 -9.95 16.46 -19.32
CA LEU A 30 -8.87 16.55 -18.34
C LEU A 30 -7.91 15.36 -18.45
N LEU A 31 -8.42 14.15 -18.69
CA LEU A 31 -7.59 12.97 -18.90
C LEU A 31 -6.80 12.99 -20.22
N GLU A 32 -7.21 13.80 -21.21
CA GLU A 32 -6.46 14.01 -22.45
C GLU A 32 -5.26 14.95 -22.26
N LYS A 33 -5.26 15.74 -21.18
CA LYS A 33 -4.13 16.63 -20.88
C LYS A 33 -2.95 15.86 -20.36
N GLU A 34 -1.80 16.00 -21.01
CA GLU A 34 -0.55 15.35 -20.66
C GLU A 34 -0.15 15.59 -19.19
N SER A 35 -0.25 16.84 -18.72
CA SER A 35 0.07 17.19 -17.33
C SER A 35 -0.80 16.46 -16.29
N VAL A 36 -2.07 16.19 -16.63
CA VAL A 36 -2.99 15.45 -15.77
C VAL A 36 -2.65 13.95 -15.79
N ARG A 37 -2.32 13.41 -16.95
CA ARG A 37 -1.91 12.00 -17.10
C ARG A 37 -0.65 11.71 -16.32
N VAL A 38 0.39 12.55 -16.47
CA VAL A 38 1.64 12.43 -15.72
C VAL A 38 1.41 12.47 -14.21
N GLU A 39 0.55 13.37 -13.73
CA GLU A 39 0.25 13.46 -12.31
C GLU A 39 -0.54 12.24 -11.79
N ILE A 40 -1.49 11.73 -12.58
CA ILE A 40 -2.21 10.49 -12.25
C ILE A 40 -1.22 9.33 -12.14
N GLU A 41 -0.35 9.15 -13.12
CA GLU A 41 0.66 8.08 -13.13
C GLU A 41 1.60 8.17 -11.94
N ARG A 42 2.05 9.40 -11.59
CA ARG A 42 2.86 9.65 -10.39
C ARG A 42 2.14 9.27 -9.10
N LEU A 43 0.85 9.60 -8.99
CA LEU A 43 0.03 9.25 -7.82
C LEU A 43 -0.23 7.75 -7.74
N GLU A 44 -0.51 7.09 -8.85
CA GLU A 44 -0.69 5.63 -8.92
C GLU A 44 0.59 4.89 -8.51
N GLN A 45 1.75 5.34 -8.97
CA GLN A 45 3.04 4.78 -8.56
C GLN A 45 3.28 4.94 -7.05
N ARG A 46 2.98 6.11 -6.49
CA ARG A 46 3.07 6.33 -5.04
C ARG A 46 2.18 5.38 -4.26
N LEU A 47 0.91 5.29 -4.63
CA LEU A 47 -0.06 4.42 -3.96
C LEU A 47 0.37 2.95 -4.04
N HIS A 48 0.93 2.53 -5.18
CA HIS A 48 1.45 1.18 -5.35
C HIS A 48 2.61 0.91 -4.39
N THR A 49 3.59 1.83 -4.32
CA THR A 49 4.74 1.71 -3.42
C THR A 49 4.32 1.69 -1.95
N GLU A 50 3.38 2.54 -1.53
CA GLU A 50 2.85 2.56 -0.16
C GLU A 50 2.15 1.25 0.18
N GLN A 51 1.40 0.67 -0.76
CA GLN A 51 0.74 -0.62 -0.58
C GLN A 51 1.76 -1.76 -0.48
N GLU A 52 2.79 -1.79 -1.32
CA GLU A 52 3.86 -2.79 -1.26
C GLU A 52 4.60 -2.77 0.08
N ILE A 53 4.90 -1.57 0.60
CA ILE A 53 5.53 -1.40 1.92
C ILE A 53 4.62 -1.97 3.02
N ARG A 54 3.32 -1.67 2.98
CA ARG A 54 2.34 -2.16 3.94
C ARG A 54 2.22 -3.68 3.89
N ASP A 55 2.14 -4.25 2.71
CA ASP A 55 2.06 -5.70 2.51
C ASP A 55 3.35 -6.39 2.98
N GLY A 56 4.51 -5.78 2.78
CA GLY A 56 5.77 -6.22 3.33
C GLY A 56 5.75 -6.28 4.87
N TYR A 57 5.33 -5.20 5.54
CA TYR A 57 5.21 -5.21 7.01
C TYR A 57 4.17 -6.22 7.50
N ARG A 58 3.03 -6.36 6.80
CA ARG A 58 2.02 -7.37 7.15
C ARG A 58 2.58 -8.79 7.04
N ARG A 59 3.34 -9.06 5.99
CA ARG A 59 4.02 -10.35 5.82
C ARG A 59 5.04 -10.61 6.92
N LEU A 60 5.83 -9.61 7.33
CA LEU A 60 6.76 -9.72 8.46
C LEU A 60 6.05 -9.95 9.79
N ALA A 61 4.93 -9.24 10.05
CA ALA A 61 4.20 -9.31 11.30
C ALA A 61 3.42 -10.63 11.46
N PHE A 62 2.75 -11.09 10.40
CA PHE A 62 1.79 -12.20 10.44
C PHE A 62 2.19 -13.41 9.59
N GLY A 63 3.24 -13.29 8.78
CA GLY A 63 3.67 -14.36 7.88
C GLY A 63 4.08 -15.65 8.65
N PRO A 64 3.89 -16.81 8.02
CA PRO A 64 4.30 -18.08 8.60
C PRO A 64 5.82 -18.19 8.65
N VAL A 65 6.33 -19.01 9.58
CA VAL A 65 7.75 -19.39 9.66
C VAL A 65 7.98 -20.85 9.28
N THR A 66 6.98 -21.48 8.72
CA THR A 66 6.95 -22.93 8.44
C THR A 66 8.11 -23.35 7.55
N ASP A 67 8.43 -22.59 6.49
CA ASP A 67 9.49 -22.96 5.57
C ASP A 67 10.88 -22.75 6.17
N ALA A 68 11.04 -21.75 7.04
CA ALA A 68 12.23 -21.57 7.83
C ALA A 68 12.46 -22.76 8.80
N VAL A 69 11.39 -23.24 9.43
CA VAL A 69 11.46 -24.43 10.30
C VAL A 69 11.77 -25.68 9.48
N LYS A 70 11.15 -25.89 8.32
CA LYS A 70 11.49 -27.00 7.43
C LYS A 70 12.97 -26.99 7.05
N LEU A 71 13.52 -25.82 6.73
CA LEU A 71 14.93 -25.67 6.37
C LEU A 71 15.89 -26.15 7.46
N LEU A 72 15.52 -25.99 8.75
CA LEU A 72 16.33 -26.49 9.88
C LEU A 72 16.40 -28.01 9.96
N PHE A 73 15.39 -28.70 9.46
CA PHE A 73 15.27 -30.17 9.56
C PHE A 73 15.60 -30.90 8.24
N LEU A 74 16.09 -30.17 7.23
CA LEU A 74 16.59 -30.82 6.01
C LEU A 74 17.93 -31.52 6.32
N GLU A 75 18.02 -32.80 5.96
CA GLU A 75 19.25 -33.59 6.11
C GLU A 75 20.31 -33.17 5.07
N GLU A 76 19.86 -32.78 3.88
CA GLU A 76 20.70 -32.32 2.78
C GLU A 76 20.47 -30.84 2.48
N ALA A 77 21.47 -30.21 1.87
CA ALA A 77 21.34 -28.83 1.43
C ALA A 77 20.24 -28.73 0.36
N PRO A 78 19.28 -27.79 0.50
CA PRO A 78 18.22 -27.63 -0.47
C PRO A 78 18.77 -27.18 -1.82
N SER A 79 18.16 -27.67 -2.90
CA SER A 79 18.46 -27.20 -4.23
C SER A 79 18.00 -25.74 -4.44
N PRO A 80 18.56 -24.99 -5.41
CA PRO A 80 18.11 -23.64 -5.69
C PRO A 80 16.60 -23.53 -5.95
N GLY A 81 16.00 -24.46 -6.68
CA GLY A 81 14.56 -24.48 -6.93
C GLY A 81 13.73 -24.68 -5.65
N GLN A 82 14.18 -25.52 -4.72
CA GLN A 82 13.50 -25.67 -3.44
C GLN A 82 13.58 -24.38 -2.59
N LEU A 83 14.70 -23.65 -2.66
CA LEU A 83 14.85 -22.38 -1.95
C LEU A 83 13.93 -21.29 -2.54
N GLU A 84 13.74 -21.26 -3.85
CA GLU A 84 12.84 -20.32 -4.53
C GLU A 84 11.38 -20.52 -4.15
N GLU A 85 10.98 -21.76 -3.83
CA GLU A 85 9.62 -22.10 -3.40
C GLU A 85 9.35 -21.81 -1.91
N MET A 86 10.40 -21.55 -1.12
CA MET A 86 10.27 -21.31 0.32
C MET A 86 10.04 -19.84 0.64
N ASP A 87 9.14 -19.55 1.58
CA ASP A 87 9.00 -18.22 2.17
C ASP A 87 10.07 -17.97 3.24
N LEU A 88 11.21 -17.45 2.81
CA LEU A 88 12.32 -17.08 3.67
C LEU A 88 12.34 -15.59 4.03
N PHE A 89 11.32 -14.82 3.64
CA PHE A 89 11.21 -13.38 3.87
C PHE A 89 11.37 -12.94 5.32
N PRO A 90 10.89 -13.69 6.34
CA PRO A 90 11.07 -13.31 7.75
C PRO A 90 12.49 -13.49 8.29
N ILE A 91 13.39 -14.12 7.54
CA ILE A 91 14.76 -14.42 8.01
C ILE A 91 15.67 -13.22 7.72
N THR A 92 16.36 -12.76 8.76
CA THR A 92 17.33 -11.65 8.64
C THR A 92 18.78 -12.13 8.56
N GLU A 93 19.07 -13.30 9.10
CA GLU A 93 20.42 -13.86 9.11
C GLU A 93 20.36 -15.40 9.19
N ILE A 94 21.24 -16.05 8.43
CA ILE A 94 21.50 -17.50 8.53
C ILE A 94 22.99 -17.67 8.75
N LYS A 95 23.33 -18.43 9.81
CA LYS A 95 24.71 -18.79 10.13
C LYS A 95 24.88 -20.29 10.17
N ARG A 96 26.03 -20.75 9.73
CA ARG A 96 26.45 -22.14 9.88
C ARG A 96 27.71 -22.18 10.76
N PRO A 97 27.58 -22.37 12.09
CA PRO A 97 28.71 -22.45 12.99
C PRO A 97 29.63 -23.62 12.64
N ARG A 98 30.91 -23.51 12.97
CA ARG A 98 31.90 -24.62 12.79
C ARG A 98 31.56 -25.85 13.61
N THR A 99 30.80 -25.68 14.68
CA THR A 99 30.34 -26.74 15.59
C THR A 99 29.20 -27.58 14.98
N GLY A 100 28.71 -27.20 13.79
CA GLY A 100 27.58 -27.84 13.12
C GLY A 100 26.25 -27.14 13.43
N GLY A 101 25.23 -27.52 12.69
CA GLY A 101 23.89 -26.93 12.81
C GLY A 101 23.69 -25.67 11.98
N ILE A 102 22.48 -25.14 12.04
CA ILE A 102 22.07 -23.88 11.35
C ILE A 102 21.46 -22.98 12.43
N GLU A 103 21.94 -21.77 12.52
CA GLU A 103 21.34 -20.71 13.34
C GLU A 103 20.58 -19.74 12.43
N MET A 104 19.34 -19.46 12.76
CA MET A 104 18.52 -18.51 12.03
C MET A 104 18.05 -17.38 12.94
N LYS A 105 18.14 -16.17 12.43
CA LYS A 105 17.60 -14.98 13.08
C LYS A 105 16.42 -14.46 12.27
N PHE A 106 15.31 -14.26 12.95
CA PHE A 106 14.10 -13.73 12.36
C PHE A 106 14.03 -12.22 12.56
N CYS A 107 13.23 -11.56 11.70
CA CYS A 107 12.85 -10.17 11.92
C CYS A 107 12.07 -10.03 13.23
N ASP A 108 12.17 -8.86 13.82
CA ASP A 108 11.42 -8.50 15.02
C ASP A 108 9.95 -8.23 14.65
N ARG A 109 9.07 -9.19 14.95
CA ARG A 109 7.65 -9.09 14.66
C ARG A 109 6.95 -7.95 15.40
N LEU A 110 7.40 -7.64 16.62
CA LEU A 110 6.83 -6.54 17.40
C LEU A 110 7.10 -5.21 16.70
N LYS A 111 8.32 -5.00 16.22
CA LYS A 111 8.66 -3.82 15.44
C LYS A 111 7.88 -3.75 14.12
N ALA A 112 7.66 -4.87 13.46
CA ALA A 112 6.86 -4.91 12.24
C ALA A 112 5.39 -4.52 12.52
N LEU A 113 4.81 -5.02 13.62
CA LEU A 113 3.47 -4.65 14.09
C LEU A 113 3.38 -3.17 14.46
N GLU A 114 4.35 -2.64 15.19
CA GLU A 114 4.40 -1.21 15.53
C GLU A 114 4.43 -0.33 14.28
N LYS A 115 5.25 -0.71 13.27
CA LYS A 115 5.31 0.03 12.01
C LYS A 115 4.00 -0.05 11.21
N LEU A 116 3.37 -1.22 11.17
CA LEU A 116 2.08 -1.39 10.53
C LEU A 116 1.01 -0.52 11.20
N ALA A 117 0.93 -0.54 12.52
CA ALA A 117 0.00 0.30 13.28
C ALA A 117 0.25 1.80 13.07
N GLN A 118 1.52 2.23 12.97
CA GLN A 118 1.87 3.61 12.64
C GLN A 118 1.37 4.02 11.25
N LEU A 119 1.55 3.16 10.23
CA LEU A 119 1.07 3.42 8.87
C LEU A 119 -0.46 3.52 8.82
N GLU A 120 -1.17 2.66 9.54
CA GLU A 120 -2.64 2.69 9.63
C GLU A 120 -3.15 3.95 10.36
N ALA A 121 -2.46 4.37 11.42
CA ALA A 121 -2.80 5.60 12.14
C ALA A 121 -2.59 6.86 11.29
N GLN A 122 -1.50 6.91 10.51
CA GLN A 122 -1.22 8.02 9.58
C GLN A 122 -2.30 8.13 8.50
N GLU A 123 -2.68 7.02 7.87
CA GLU A 123 -3.75 6.99 6.87
C GLU A 123 -5.09 7.47 7.45
N THR A 124 -5.41 7.06 8.67
CA THR A 124 -6.63 7.50 9.36
C THR A 124 -6.61 9.01 9.61
N GLN A 125 -5.47 9.57 10.01
CA GLN A 125 -5.30 11.02 10.22
C GLN A 125 -5.43 11.81 8.90
N GLU A 126 -4.77 11.37 7.84
CA GLU A 126 -4.84 12.03 6.53
C GLU A 126 -6.25 12.00 5.95
N ASN A 127 -6.92 10.86 6.05
CA ASN A 127 -8.32 10.72 5.62
C ASN A 127 -9.25 11.60 6.44
N GLY A 128 -9.05 11.69 7.76
CA GLY A 128 -9.80 12.57 8.66
C GLY A 128 -9.60 14.03 8.29
N ALA A 129 -8.37 14.50 8.15
CA ALA A 129 -8.05 15.88 7.78
C ALA A 129 -8.64 16.26 6.41
N SER A 130 -8.53 15.37 5.41
CA SER A 130 -9.12 15.55 4.09
C SER A 130 -10.66 15.64 4.13
N PHE A 131 -11.30 14.84 4.97
CA PHE A 131 -12.75 14.88 5.19
C PHE A 131 -13.21 16.21 5.81
N TYR A 132 -12.53 16.69 6.86
CA TYR A 132 -12.85 17.97 7.48
C TYR A 132 -12.62 19.16 6.54
N GLN A 133 -11.55 19.16 5.75
CA GLN A 133 -11.31 20.17 4.71
C GLN A 133 -12.41 20.17 3.64
N ALA A 134 -12.86 19.01 3.21
CA ALA A 134 -13.96 18.88 2.25
C ALA A 134 -15.29 19.42 2.82
N LEU A 135 -15.58 19.12 4.10
CA LEU A 135 -16.75 19.66 4.80
C LEU A 135 -16.69 21.18 4.92
N GLU A 136 -15.56 21.73 5.32
CA GLU A 136 -15.37 23.18 5.46
C GLU A 136 -15.52 23.90 4.12
N SER A 137 -14.92 23.36 3.07
CA SER A 137 -15.04 23.90 1.70
C SER A 137 -16.49 23.85 1.21
N GLY A 138 -17.21 22.76 1.50
CA GLY A 138 -18.63 22.63 1.20
C GLY A 138 -19.49 23.62 1.97
N ALA A 139 -19.22 23.80 3.26
CA ALA A 139 -19.94 24.77 4.11
C ALA A 139 -19.70 26.22 3.66
N ARG A 140 -18.47 26.58 3.30
CA ARG A 140 -18.15 27.91 2.73
C ARG A 140 -18.89 28.16 1.40
N ALA A 141 -18.92 27.16 0.53
CA ALA A 141 -19.63 27.26 -0.74
C ALA A 141 -21.15 27.46 -0.56
N LEU A 142 -21.74 26.84 0.46
CA LEU A 142 -23.15 27.01 0.81
C LEU A 142 -23.47 28.37 1.42
N ARG A 143 -22.52 28.97 2.15
CA ARG A 143 -22.67 30.32 2.75
C ARG A 143 -22.47 31.45 1.74
N GLY A 144 -22.02 31.14 0.52
CA GLY A 144 -21.76 32.16 -0.50
C GLY A 144 -20.50 33.01 -0.23
N GLU A 145 -19.67 32.62 0.72
CA GLU A 145 -18.39 33.28 1.00
C GLU A 145 -17.39 32.91 -0.10
N ARG A 146 -16.97 33.93 -0.86
CA ARG A 146 -15.90 33.80 -1.89
C ARG A 146 -14.55 34.09 -1.27
#